data_601a330883db7635b7d741f563295f0e
#
_entry.id   601a330883db7635b7d741f563295f0e
#
_cell.length_a   1.000
_cell.length_b   1.000
_cell.length_c   1.000
_cell.angle_alpha   90.00
_cell.angle_beta   90.00
_cell.angle_gamma   90.00
#
_symmetry.space_group_name_H-M   'P 1'
#
loop_
_entity.id
_entity.type
_entity.pdbx_description
1 polymer ?
#
loop_
_entity_poly.entity_id
_entity_poly.type
_entity_poly.pdbx_seq_one_letter_code
_entity_poly.pdbx_strand_id
1 'polypeptide(L)'
;YTFVPVVLIVSMFTFSDRVERQVTGPKTGADRQVTVEVYGKQWAWDFNYTDENVHVTGVQAHLDGSPGKEAELPTLYLPVNSNVDVVLKSRDVIHSFWVPAFLEKRDTIPGMTNHIHITTKEIGDYKGKCAELCGEYHSEMLFNVKVVSQEDYDNYINSLKQNPENQGIAGDQYNRNPNQNATPRPANQ
;
A
#
# COMPACT_ATOMS: atom_id res chain seq x y z
N TYR A 1 7.08 -15.92 -46.08
CA TYR A 1 5.98 -15.76 -45.09
C TYR A 1 6.50 -15.69 -43.65
N THR A 2 7.59 -16.34 -43.27
CA THR A 2 8.08 -16.40 -41.86
C THR A 2 8.80 -15.11 -41.42
N PHE A 3 9.58 -14.51 -42.29
CA PHE A 3 10.43 -13.36 -41.97
C PHE A 3 9.65 -12.14 -41.49
N VAL A 4 8.60 -11.75 -42.20
CA VAL A 4 7.79 -10.57 -41.84
C VAL A 4 7.09 -10.72 -40.49
N PRO A 5 6.39 -11.83 -40.17
CA PRO A 5 5.82 -12.06 -38.84
C PRO A 5 6.87 -12.03 -37.71
N VAL A 6 8.03 -12.63 -37.90
CA VAL A 6 9.11 -12.61 -36.89
C VAL A 6 9.59 -11.20 -36.62
N VAL A 7 9.83 -10.38 -37.65
CA VAL A 7 10.24 -8.98 -37.46
C VAL A 7 9.17 -8.18 -36.69
N LEU A 8 7.89 -8.38 -37.02
CA LEU A 8 6.80 -7.71 -36.33
C LEU A 8 6.71 -8.12 -34.85
N ILE A 9 6.80 -9.43 -34.55
CA ILE A 9 6.76 -9.94 -33.18
C ILE A 9 7.93 -9.37 -32.37
N VAL A 10 9.16 -9.43 -32.91
CA VAL A 10 10.34 -8.89 -32.20
C VAL A 10 10.21 -7.39 -31.98
N SER A 11 9.73 -6.64 -32.97
CA SER A 11 9.51 -5.19 -32.82
C SER A 11 8.46 -4.85 -31.77
N MET A 12 7.33 -5.57 -31.78
CA MET A 12 6.27 -5.38 -30.77
C MET A 12 6.73 -5.76 -29.36
N PHE A 13 7.44 -6.89 -29.23
CA PHE A 13 7.99 -7.34 -27.96
C PHE A 13 8.98 -6.33 -27.37
N THR A 14 9.93 -5.85 -28.17
CA THR A 14 10.93 -4.87 -27.71
C THR A 14 10.28 -3.53 -27.33
N PHE A 15 9.25 -3.12 -28.06
CA PHE A 15 8.48 -1.93 -27.71
C PHE A 15 7.73 -2.11 -26.39
N SER A 16 7.01 -3.24 -26.23
CA SER A 16 6.24 -3.56 -25.02
C SER A 16 7.14 -3.66 -23.79
N ASP A 17 8.26 -4.37 -23.87
CA ASP A 17 9.25 -4.49 -22.79
C ASP A 17 9.77 -3.11 -22.33
N ARG A 18 10.06 -2.23 -23.32
CA ARG A 18 10.51 -0.86 -23.00
C ARG A 18 9.44 -0.06 -22.25
N VAL A 19 8.20 -0.12 -22.72
CA VAL A 19 7.08 0.61 -22.09
C VAL A 19 6.79 0.03 -20.69
N GLU A 20 6.79 -1.29 -20.55
CA GLU A 20 6.60 -1.95 -19.25
C GLU A 20 7.64 -1.48 -18.23
N ARG A 21 8.92 -1.49 -18.59
CA ARG A 21 10.01 -1.00 -17.71
C ARG A 21 9.84 0.47 -17.31
N GLN A 22 9.30 1.31 -18.19
CA GLN A 22 9.02 2.71 -17.86
C GLN A 22 7.87 2.86 -16.86
N VAL A 23 6.86 1.99 -16.97
CA VAL A 23 5.67 2.04 -16.09
C VAL A 23 5.95 1.41 -14.74
N THR A 24 6.54 0.22 -14.72
CA THR A 24 6.71 -0.59 -13.49
C THR A 24 8.05 -0.39 -12.80
N GLY A 25 9.05 0.11 -13.49
CA GLY A 25 10.41 0.29 -12.96
C GLY A 25 10.53 1.43 -11.95
N PRO A 26 11.66 1.46 -11.22
CA PRO A 26 11.95 2.54 -10.28
C PRO A 26 11.84 3.91 -10.91
N LYS A 27 11.22 4.86 -10.19
CA LYS A 27 11.05 6.24 -10.65
C LYS A 27 12.24 7.10 -10.25
N THR A 28 12.54 8.08 -11.11
CA THR A 28 13.62 9.05 -10.90
C THR A 28 13.14 10.45 -11.25
N GLY A 29 13.83 11.47 -10.79
CA GLY A 29 13.57 12.86 -11.16
C GLY A 29 12.62 13.61 -10.25
N ALA A 30 12.21 13.04 -9.12
CA ALA A 30 11.54 13.77 -8.05
C ALA A 30 12.54 14.24 -6.99
N ASP A 31 12.14 15.21 -6.18
CA ASP A 31 12.99 15.85 -5.18
C ASP A 31 13.36 14.91 -4.03
N ARG A 32 12.54 13.91 -3.78
CA ARG A 32 12.70 12.97 -2.66
C ARG A 32 12.44 11.52 -3.10
N GLN A 33 13.15 10.60 -2.45
CA GLN A 33 12.85 9.17 -2.46
C GLN A 33 12.22 8.81 -1.11
N VAL A 34 11.16 8.02 -1.13
CA VAL A 34 10.45 7.54 0.07
C VAL A 34 10.22 6.05 -0.07
N THR A 35 10.53 5.29 0.96
CA THR A 35 10.25 3.86 1.02
C THR A 35 9.20 3.59 2.09
N VAL A 36 8.11 2.93 1.69
CA VAL A 36 7.06 2.49 2.62
C VAL A 36 6.82 1.01 2.45
N GLU A 37 6.99 0.24 3.52
CA GLU A 37 6.53 -1.15 3.53
C GLU A 37 5.05 -1.22 3.88
N VAL A 38 4.29 -1.94 3.07
CA VAL A 38 2.86 -2.16 3.24
C VAL A 38 2.62 -3.64 3.48
N TYR A 39 2.02 -3.96 4.62
CA TYR A 39 1.63 -5.31 4.95
C TYR A 39 0.11 -5.46 4.87
N GLY A 40 -0.34 -6.41 4.02
CA GLY A 40 -1.69 -6.92 4.09
C GLY A 40 -1.83 -7.93 5.23
N LYS A 41 -2.93 -7.86 5.98
CA LYS A 41 -3.33 -8.84 6.99
C LYS A 41 -4.86 -8.96 7.00
N GLN A 42 -5.40 -10.03 7.50
CA GLN A 42 -6.84 -10.22 7.60
C GLN A 42 -7.41 -9.42 8.80
N TRP A 43 -8.12 -8.30 8.63
CA TRP A 43 -8.50 -7.64 7.37
C TRP A 43 -8.21 -6.15 7.51
N ALA A 44 -6.95 -5.78 7.48
CA ALA A 44 -6.45 -4.42 7.59
C ALA A 44 -5.09 -4.26 6.90
N TRP A 45 -4.57 -3.03 6.90
CA TRP A 45 -3.28 -2.69 6.32
C TRP A 45 -2.38 -2.06 7.38
N ASP A 46 -1.11 -2.47 7.41
CA ASP A 46 -0.07 -1.80 8.19
C ASP A 46 0.86 -1.04 7.25
N PHE A 47 1.31 0.13 7.68
CA PHE A 47 2.23 0.98 6.94
C PHE A 47 3.47 1.26 7.76
N ASN A 48 4.63 0.83 7.27
CA ASN A 48 5.93 1.09 7.85
C ASN A 48 6.66 2.18 7.05
N TYR A 49 6.96 3.28 7.67
CA TYR A 49 7.82 4.33 7.14
C TYR A 49 9.26 4.00 7.51
N THR A 50 9.94 3.26 6.62
CA THR A 50 11.21 2.62 6.93
C THR A 50 12.33 3.62 7.19
N ASP A 51 12.36 4.71 6.43
CA ASP A 51 13.38 5.74 6.55
C ASP A 51 13.24 6.53 7.86
N GLU A 52 12.02 6.68 8.36
CA GLU A 52 11.68 7.41 9.58
C GLU A 52 11.61 6.53 10.83
N ASN A 53 11.64 5.21 10.64
CA ASN A 53 11.53 4.20 11.68
C ASN A 53 10.28 4.35 12.57
N VAL A 54 9.13 4.52 11.90
CA VAL A 54 7.81 4.57 12.54
C VAL A 54 6.81 3.76 11.74
N HIS A 55 5.69 3.40 12.36
CA HIS A 55 4.64 2.63 11.70
C HIS A 55 3.24 3.05 12.10
N VAL A 56 2.27 2.61 11.30
CA VAL A 56 0.85 2.66 11.61
C VAL A 56 0.28 1.26 11.43
N THR A 57 -0.33 0.73 12.47
CA THR A 57 -1.03 -0.55 12.42
C THR A 57 -2.52 -0.31 12.24
N GLY A 58 -3.08 -0.80 11.14
CA GLY A 58 -4.51 -0.75 10.89
C GLY A 58 -5.27 -1.80 11.70
N VAL A 59 -6.50 -1.47 12.01
CA VAL A 59 -7.49 -2.40 12.57
C VAL A 59 -8.58 -2.65 11.54
N GLN A 60 -9.25 -3.78 11.66
CA GLN A 60 -10.36 -4.10 10.78
C GLN A 60 -11.45 -3.03 10.88
N ALA A 61 -11.84 -2.47 9.75
CA ALA A 61 -13.00 -1.60 9.69
C ALA A 61 -14.29 -2.40 9.82
N HIS A 62 -15.26 -1.85 10.55
CA HIS A 62 -16.61 -2.41 10.59
C HIS A 62 -17.56 -1.45 9.86
N LEU A 63 -17.94 -1.85 8.66
CA LEU A 63 -18.89 -1.09 7.85
C LEU A 63 -20.31 -1.53 8.21
N ASP A 64 -20.95 -0.81 9.09
CA ASP A 64 -22.34 -1.10 9.52
C ASP A 64 -23.41 -0.50 8.57
N GLY A 65 -22.97 0.23 7.54
CA GLY A 65 -23.87 0.86 6.57
C GLY A 65 -24.67 2.05 7.09
N SER A 66 -24.40 2.49 8.30
CA SER A 66 -25.12 3.63 8.91
C SER A 66 -24.75 4.93 8.20
N PRO A 67 -25.73 5.71 7.74
CA PRO A 67 -25.47 7.01 7.11
C PRO A 67 -24.71 7.95 8.04
N GLY A 68 -23.65 8.56 7.54
CA GLY A 68 -22.84 9.56 8.25
C GLY A 68 -21.85 8.98 9.27
N LYS A 69 -21.73 7.66 9.36
CA LYS A 69 -20.71 7.00 10.16
C LYS A 69 -19.61 6.48 9.24
N GLU A 70 -18.52 7.24 9.15
CA GLU A 70 -17.35 6.79 8.43
C GLU A 70 -16.54 5.82 9.32
N ALA A 71 -16.10 4.71 8.72
CA ALA A 71 -15.18 3.81 9.41
C ALA A 71 -13.82 4.48 9.58
N GLU A 72 -13.19 4.27 10.71
CA GLU A 72 -11.80 4.67 10.92
C GLU A 72 -10.89 3.73 10.11
N LEU A 73 -10.36 4.24 9.00
CA LEU A 73 -9.51 3.48 8.09
C LEU A 73 -8.04 3.85 8.30
N PRO A 74 -7.13 2.86 8.22
CA PRO A 74 -5.70 3.18 8.21
C PRO A 74 -5.39 4.09 7.03
N THR A 75 -4.57 5.11 7.27
CA THR A 75 -4.23 6.13 6.27
C THR A 75 -2.73 6.14 6.01
N LEU A 76 -2.37 5.95 4.75
CA LEU A 76 -1.01 6.10 4.25
C LEU A 76 -0.78 7.56 3.85
N TYR A 77 0.18 8.23 4.49
CA TYR A 77 0.60 9.59 4.14
C TYR A 77 1.82 9.54 3.23
N LEU A 78 1.82 10.33 2.18
CA LEU A 78 2.91 10.45 1.23
C LEU A 78 3.19 11.92 0.93
N PRO A 79 4.45 12.34 0.84
CA PRO A 79 4.77 13.71 0.42
C PRO A 79 4.57 13.89 -1.08
N VAL A 80 4.13 15.07 -1.50
CA VAL A 80 4.03 15.44 -2.93
C VAL A 80 5.43 15.58 -3.55
N ASN A 81 5.54 15.48 -4.87
CA ASN A 81 6.78 15.55 -5.65
C ASN A 81 7.85 14.55 -5.21
N SER A 82 7.43 13.35 -4.81
CA SER A 82 8.32 12.29 -4.35
C SER A 82 8.21 11.03 -5.20
N ASN A 83 9.33 10.36 -5.39
CA ASN A 83 9.33 8.98 -5.89
C ASN A 83 9.13 8.05 -4.70
N VAL A 84 8.12 7.22 -4.76
CA VAL A 84 7.76 6.29 -3.69
C VAL A 84 7.96 4.87 -4.15
N ASP A 85 8.73 4.10 -3.40
CA ASP A 85 8.78 2.64 -3.49
C ASP A 85 7.84 2.06 -2.43
N VAL A 86 6.72 1.49 -2.87
CA VAL A 86 5.78 0.79 -2.02
C VAL A 86 6.16 -0.68 -2.01
N VAL A 87 6.79 -1.12 -0.93
CA VAL A 87 7.25 -2.49 -0.73
C VAL A 87 6.11 -3.33 -0.16
N LEU A 88 5.60 -4.26 -0.94
CA LEU A 88 4.38 -5.02 -0.64
C LEU A 88 4.69 -6.38 -0.05
N LYS A 89 4.13 -6.65 1.11
CA LYS A 89 4.27 -7.91 1.84
C LYS A 89 2.93 -8.35 2.42
N SER A 90 2.81 -9.63 2.78
CA SER A 90 1.64 -10.16 3.46
C SER A 90 2.03 -10.85 4.75
N ARG A 91 1.17 -10.74 5.76
CA ARG A 91 1.34 -11.42 7.05
C ARG A 91 0.67 -12.79 7.10
N ASP A 92 -0.29 -13.07 6.22
CA ASP A 92 -1.15 -14.27 6.33
C ASP A 92 -1.52 -14.87 4.97
N VAL A 93 -2.49 -14.32 4.26
CA VAL A 93 -2.97 -14.81 2.96
C VAL A 93 -2.60 -13.84 1.85
N ILE A 94 -2.93 -14.15 0.61
CA ILE A 94 -2.75 -13.23 -0.50
C ILE A 94 -3.79 -12.10 -0.39
N HIS A 95 -3.32 -10.86 -0.49
CA HIS A 95 -4.13 -9.66 -0.69
C HIS A 95 -3.64 -8.93 -1.92
N SER A 96 -4.30 -7.86 -2.34
CA SER A 96 -3.80 -7.00 -3.40
C SER A 96 -3.97 -5.54 -3.03
N PHE A 97 -2.86 -4.81 -3.02
CA PHE A 97 -2.84 -3.38 -2.79
C PHE A 97 -3.28 -2.65 -4.05
N TRP A 98 -4.34 -1.89 -3.94
CA TRP A 98 -4.90 -1.14 -5.07
C TRP A 98 -5.39 0.24 -4.64
N VAL A 99 -4.78 1.26 -5.21
CA VAL A 99 -5.27 2.63 -5.21
C VAL A 99 -5.65 2.96 -6.65
N PRO A 100 -6.95 2.97 -7.01
CA PRO A 100 -7.39 3.15 -8.41
C PRO A 100 -6.80 4.37 -9.09
N ALA A 101 -6.64 5.48 -8.35
CA ALA A 101 -6.07 6.72 -8.87
C ALA A 101 -4.57 6.59 -9.26
N PHE A 102 -3.85 5.62 -8.74
CA PHE A 102 -2.45 5.39 -9.09
C PHE A 102 -2.27 4.50 -10.33
N LEU A 103 -3.38 3.97 -10.87
CA LEU A 103 -3.44 3.15 -12.08
C LEU A 103 -2.60 1.86 -12.00
N GLU A 104 -2.25 1.44 -10.81
CA GLU A 104 -1.51 0.21 -10.57
C GLU A 104 -2.11 -0.60 -9.41
N LYS A 105 -2.12 -1.91 -9.58
CA LYS A 105 -2.55 -2.92 -8.61
C LYS A 105 -1.50 -4.00 -8.54
N ARG A 106 -1.14 -4.42 -7.33
CA ARG A 106 -0.18 -5.50 -7.16
C ARG A 106 -0.45 -6.32 -5.91
N ASP A 107 -0.25 -7.61 -6.03
CA ASP A 107 -0.54 -8.55 -4.97
C ASP A 107 0.52 -8.49 -3.86
N THR A 108 0.07 -8.67 -2.64
CA THR A 108 0.88 -8.94 -1.45
C THR A 108 0.80 -10.43 -1.16
N ILE A 109 1.91 -11.13 -1.35
CA ILE A 109 1.96 -12.59 -1.29
C ILE A 109 2.82 -13.01 -0.10
N PRO A 110 2.35 -13.94 0.77
CA PRO A 110 3.16 -14.44 1.87
C PRO A 110 4.50 -15.00 1.41
N GLY A 111 5.59 -14.56 2.04
CA GLY A 111 6.94 -14.99 1.72
C GLY A 111 7.55 -14.37 0.45
N MET A 112 6.82 -13.51 -0.25
CA MET A 112 7.33 -12.76 -1.40
C MET A 112 7.28 -11.25 -1.15
N THR A 113 8.20 -10.54 -1.78
CA THR A 113 8.21 -9.08 -1.77
C THR A 113 7.93 -8.58 -3.18
N ASN A 114 6.90 -7.75 -3.33
CA ASN A 114 6.57 -7.05 -4.55
C ASN A 114 6.78 -5.54 -4.37
N HIS A 115 6.87 -4.80 -5.46
CA HIS A 115 7.09 -3.36 -5.47
C HIS A 115 6.11 -2.65 -6.39
N ILE A 116 5.62 -1.50 -5.96
CA ILE A 116 4.96 -0.49 -6.80
C ILE A 116 5.80 0.78 -6.75
N HIS A 117 6.19 1.28 -7.90
CA HIS A 117 6.97 2.51 -8.01
C HIS A 117 6.11 3.63 -8.59
N ILE A 118 5.79 4.62 -7.78
CA ILE A 118 4.98 5.78 -8.18
C ILE A 118 5.73 7.09 -7.96
N THR A 119 5.28 8.14 -8.65
CA THR A 119 5.66 9.51 -8.37
C THR A 119 4.41 10.29 -7.98
N THR A 120 4.38 10.81 -6.76
CA THR A 120 3.29 11.66 -6.28
C THR A 120 3.37 13.04 -6.92
N LYS A 121 2.32 13.46 -7.62
CA LYS A 121 2.31 14.73 -8.36
C LYS A 121 1.33 15.75 -7.81
N GLU A 122 0.23 15.31 -7.24
CA GLU A 122 -0.87 16.15 -6.82
C GLU A 122 -1.24 15.86 -5.37
N ILE A 123 -1.40 16.93 -4.58
CA ILE A 123 -1.94 16.85 -3.22
C ILE A 123 -3.41 16.42 -3.30
N GLY A 124 -3.81 15.49 -2.46
CA GLY A 124 -5.20 15.02 -2.44
C GLY A 124 -5.42 13.80 -1.57
N ASP A 125 -6.69 13.48 -1.39
CA ASP A 125 -7.18 12.31 -0.66
C ASP A 125 -7.61 11.23 -1.66
N TYR A 126 -7.01 10.06 -1.54
CA TYR A 126 -7.27 8.92 -2.41
C TYR A 126 -7.79 7.74 -1.60
N LYS A 127 -8.54 6.87 -2.25
CA LYS A 127 -9.09 5.66 -1.64
C LYS A 127 -8.36 4.44 -2.14
N GLY A 128 -8.06 3.54 -1.22
CA GLY A 128 -7.47 2.25 -1.51
C GLY A 128 -8.30 1.11 -0.94
N LYS A 129 -8.12 -0.08 -1.52
CA LYS A 129 -8.81 -1.28 -1.08
C LYS A 129 -7.99 -2.54 -1.40
N CYS A 130 -8.33 -3.62 -0.72
CA CYS A 130 -7.93 -4.95 -1.13
C CYS A 130 -8.63 -5.35 -2.44
N ALA A 131 -7.88 -5.90 -3.37
CA ALA A 131 -8.38 -6.30 -4.68
C ALA A 131 -8.04 -7.77 -5.03
N GLU A 132 -7.80 -8.61 -4.00
CA GLU A 132 -7.68 -10.06 -4.09
C GLU A 132 -8.48 -10.70 -2.94
N LEU A 133 -9.32 -11.68 -3.24
CA LEU A 133 -10.21 -12.30 -2.25
C LEU A 133 -9.40 -12.91 -1.10
N CYS A 134 -9.52 -12.33 0.07
CA CYS A 134 -8.71 -12.67 1.25
C CYS A 134 -9.54 -13.18 2.45
N GLY A 135 -10.80 -13.50 2.25
CA GLY A 135 -11.68 -14.07 3.27
C GLY A 135 -12.94 -13.25 3.54
N GLU A 136 -13.53 -13.46 4.72
CA GLU A 136 -14.88 -13.00 5.09
C GLU A 136 -15.07 -11.49 4.97
N TYR A 137 -14.12 -10.68 5.46
CA TYR A 137 -14.21 -9.23 5.44
C TYR A 137 -13.37 -8.56 4.35
N HIS A 138 -13.16 -9.28 3.25
CA HIS A 138 -12.43 -8.76 2.09
C HIS A 138 -12.96 -7.40 1.62
N SER A 139 -14.26 -7.21 1.57
CA SER A 139 -14.90 -5.96 1.13
C SER A 139 -14.68 -4.78 2.09
N GLU A 140 -14.36 -5.06 3.36
CA GLU A 140 -14.13 -4.05 4.39
C GLU A 140 -12.65 -3.70 4.57
N MET A 141 -11.75 -4.40 3.88
CA MET A 141 -10.31 -4.18 3.93
C MET A 141 -9.92 -2.96 3.09
N LEU A 142 -10.33 -1.80 3.57
CA LEU A 142 -10.16 -0.49 2.94
C LEU A 142 -9.05 0.29 3.62
N PHE A 143 -8.53 1.31 2.92
CA PHE A 143 -7.58 2.29 3.47
C PHE A 143 -7.68 3.62 2.75
N ASN A 144 -7.12 4.66 3.35
CA ASN A 144 -6.96 5.96 2.71
C ASN A 144 -5.50 6.19 2.34
N VAL A 145 -5.28 7.01 1.31
CA VAL A 145 -3.97 7.59 1.00
C VAL A 145 -4.12 9.11 0.97
N LYS A 146 -3.24 9.79 1.67
CA LYS A 146 -3.15 11.26 1.64
C LYS A 146 -1.81 11.65 1.05
N VAL A 147 -1.85 12.31 -0.10
CA VAL A 147 -0.69 13.00 -0.63
C VAL A 147 -0.75 14.44 -0.12
N VAL A 148 0.28 14.84 0.61
CA VAL A 148 0.31 16.10 1.37
C VAL A 148 1.55 16.91 1.05
N SER A 149 1.61 18.16 1.53
CA SER A 149 2.83 18.96 1.47
C SER A 149 3.98 18.28 2.23
N GLN A 150 5.22 18.67 1.94
CA GLN A 150 6.38 18.15 2.69
C GLN A 150 6.27 18.52 4.19
N GLU A 151 5.82 19.72 4.49
CA GLU A 151 5.63 20.19 5.87
C GLU A 151 4.58 19.34 6.62
N ASP A 152 3.44 19.08 6.00
CA ASP A 152 2.39 18.26 6.60
C ASP A 152 2.83 16.81 6.77
N TYR A 153 3.61 16.28 5.82
CA TYR A 153 4.20 14.95 5.94
C TYR A 153 5.16 14.88 7.14
N ASP A 154 6.07 15.84 7.27
CA ASP A 154 7.03 15.89 8.36
C ASP A 154 6.34 16.07 9.72
N ASN A 155 5.29 16.87 9.79
CA ASN A 155 4.44 17.02 10.97
C ASN A 155 3.75 15.70 11.35
N TYR A 156 3.21 15.00 10.37
CA TYR A 156 2.60 13.70 10.58
C TYR A 156 3.61 12.66 11.10
N ILE A 157 4.76 12.54 10.47
CA ILE A 157 5.84 11.63 10.92
C ILE A 157 6.31 11.99 12.33
N ASN A 158 6.44 13.26 12.65
CA ASN A 158 6.81 13.71 14.00
C ASN A 158 5.75 13.34 15.04
N SER A 159 4.47 13.39 14.67
CA SER A 159 3.38 12.93 15.55
C SER A 159 3.47 11.43 15.84
N LEU A 160 3.82 10.62 14.84
CA LEU A 160 4.05 9.18 15.04
C LEU A 160 5.27 8.91 15.94
N LYS A 161 6.35 9.66 15.77
CA LYS A 161 7.55 9.53 16.62
C LYS A 161 7.30 9.86 18.09
N GLN A 162 6.33 10.72 18.38
CA GLN A 162 5.93 11.08 19.74
C GLN A 162 5.05 10.03 20.40
N ASN A 163 4.38 9.18 19.62
CA ASN A 163 3.54 8.11 20.16
C ASN A 163 4.35 6.81 20.29
N PRO A 164 4.57 6.28 21.52
CA PRO A 164 5.32 5.05 21.73
C PRO A 164 4.80 3.85 20.95
N GLU A 165 3.48 3.78 20.66
CA GLU A 165 2.86 2.70 19.92
C GLU A 165 3.23 2.67 18.42
N ASN A 166 3.67 3.80 17.88
CA ASN A 166 4.04 3.94 16.48
C ASN A 166 5.54 3.91 16.22
N GLN A 167 6.37 3.79 17.28
CA GLN A 167 7.83 3.79 17.14
C GLN A 167 8.34 2.43 16.63
N GLY A 168 9.40 2.48 15.83
CA GLY A 168 9.99 1.30 15.21
C GLY A 168 9.22 0.80 14.00
N ILE A 169 9.59 -0.35 13.51
CA ILE A 169 8.96 -1.01 12.36
C ILE A 169 8.07 -2.16 12.84
N ALA A 170 6.82 -2.17 12.39
CA ALA A 170 5.92 -3.27 12.65
C ALA A 170 6.38 -4.51 11.85
N GLY A 171 7.21 -5.33 12.50
CA GLY A 171 7.74 -6.56 11.92
C GLY A 171 6.81 -7.77 12.08
N ASP A 172 7.39 -8.95 12.03
CA ASP A 172 6.64 -10.22 12.08
C ASP A 172 5.89 -10.47 13.38
N GLN A 173 6.23 -9.77 14.46
CA GLN A 173 5.50 -9.87 15.71
C GLN A 173 4.06 -9.35 15.62
N TYR A 174 3.77 -8.47 14.67
CA TYR A 174 2.40 -7.95 14.39
C TYR A 174 1.59 -8.90 13.51
N ASN A 175 1.85 -10.11 13.60
CA ASN A 175 1.68 -11.11 12.62
C ASN A 175 0.27 -11.68 12.47
N ARG A 176 0.12 -12.04 11.31
CA ARG A 176 -0.37 -13.21 10.61
C ARG A 176 -1.79 -13.56 10.88
N ASN A 177 -2.14 -13.81 12.03
CA ASN A 177 -3.46 -14.25 12.38
C ASN A 177 -4.13 -13.14 13.18
N PRO A 178 -5.21 -12.57 12.70
CA PRO A 178 -5.97 -11.58 13.44
C PRO A 178 -6.37 -12.07 14.83
N ASN A 179 -6.52 -13.38 15.00
CA ASN A 179 -6.78 -13.98 16.29
C ASN A 179 -5.55 -14.04 17.22
N GLN A 180 -4.36 -13.80 16.69
CA GLN A 180 -3.13 -13.78 17.50
C GLN A 180 -2.74 -12.37 17.93
N ASN A 181 -3.04 -11.36 17.11
CA ASN A 181 -2.57 -10.00 17.32
C ASN A 181 -3.67 -8.94 17.21
N ALA A 182 -4.85 -9.32 16.80
CA ALA A 182 -5.98 -8.40 16.82
C ALA A 182 -6.52 -8.26 18.22
N THR A 183 -6.94 -7.08 18.58
CA THR A 183 -7.89 -6.91 19.68
C THR A 183 -9.02 -7.92 19.52
N PRO A 184 -9.37 -8.66 20.57
CA PRO A 184 -10.44 -9.64 20.48
C PRO A 184 -11.68 -9.00 19.85
N ARG A 185 -12.25 -9.66 18.86
CA ARG A 185 -13.54 -9.22 18.29
C ARG A 185 -14.53 -9.08 19.45
N PRO A 186 -15.22 -7.95 19.58
CA PRO A 186 -16.28 -7.84 20.57
C PRO A 186 -17.25 -9.01 20.43
N ALA A 187 -17.59 -9.68 21.51
CA ALA A 187 -18.35 -10.93 21.52
C ALA A 187 -19.78 -10.83 20.93
N ASN A 188 -20.17 -9.65 20.41
CA ASN A 188 -21.52 -9.32 19.98
C ASN A 188 -21.61 -8.71 18.57
N GLN A 189 -20.81 -9.22 17.63
CA GLN A 189 -20.98 -8.87 16.21
C GLN A 189 -21.13 -10.12 15.35
#